data_8c201ea01e36089ef12722f743b72c2f
#
_entry.id   8c201ea01e36089ef12722f743b72c2f
#
_cell.length_a   1.000
_cell.length_b   1.000
_cell.length_c   1.000
_cell.angle_alpha   90.00
_cell.angle_beta   90.00
_cell.angle_gamma   90.00
#
_symmetry.space_group_name_H-M   'P 1'
#
loop_
_entity.id
_entity.type
_entity.pdbx_description
1 polymer ?
#
loop_
_entity_poly.entity_id
_entity_poly.type
_entity_poly.pdbx_seq_one_letter_code
_entity_poly.pdbx_strand_id
1 'polypeptide(L)'
;MSEAGGPLCDAGNGAWAYGQAIGTYLSLAISKMANYHSTICSWDNRKGTGRATFTRQAIPMTWTFVEENPFAETTGSFHSVVDSIAEAVSHLPSYREIIVKNEDAIEKAIQKNTVLFTELPYYDNVGYADLSDYFYIWLRKCLKNVFPDLFKGALTSKDELSSIPEHYGGDTEKAKTAYHGKINKMLSHFSEMASTEYPFVIFFAYSKADRMVIRNANGNISLESPLSHLLQSIVDTGFCVPAIWPIRTEKPNEKFESTRIAIVFRKNQDALPQTTRRNLIASLGRELPSLLESLTSELIDDIDRPIAALGFGLSIVTRYKKILNADGSVMNIQDSLILIAQESEKYFASHEAETNENHEEV
;
A
#
# COMPACT_ATOMS: atom_id res chain seq x y z
N MET A 1 -4.82 43.43 26.73
CA MET A 1 -3.96 42.22 26.65
C MET A 1 -4.64 41.32 25.64
N SER A 2 -4.13 41.32 24.44
CA SER A 2 -4.73 40.65 23.35
C SER A 2 -4.58 39.14 23.51
N GLU A 3 -5.59 38.52 23.24
CA GLU A 3 -5.93 37.16 22.99
C GLU A 3 -4.77 36.40 22.33
N ALA A 4 -3.88 35.87 23.16
CA ALA A 4 -2.79 34.99 22.69
C ALA A 4 -3.34 33.71 22.06
N GLY A 5 -4.63 33.42 22.26
CA GLY A 5 -5.27 32.19 21.82
C GLY A 5 -4.76 30.96 22.59
N GLY A 6 -5.33 29.78 22.28
CA GLY A 6 -4.86 28.50 22.80
C GLY A 6 -3.72 27.89 21.98
N PRO A 7 -3.05 26.83 22.49
CA PRO A 7 -2.01 26.13 21.75
C PRO A 7 -2.56 25.37 20.56
N LEU A 8 -1.75 25.19 19.52
CA LEU A 8 -2.13 24.53 18.26
C LEU A 8 -2.61 23.07 18.47
N CYS A 9 -1.99 22.34 19.37
CA CYS A 9 -2.37 20.94 19.66
C CYS A 9 -3.80 20.80 20.25
N ASP A 10 -4.34 21.86 20.84
CA ASP A 10 -5.68 21.88 21.42
C ASP A 10 -6.70 22.61 20.51
N ALA A 11 -6.43 22.61 19.20
CA ALA A 11 -7.20 23.36 18.20
C ALA A 11 -7.30 24.87 18.51
N GLY A 12 -6.28 25.41 19.16
CA GLY A 12 -6.20 26.83 19.52
C GLY A 12 -6.10 27.72 18.29
N ASN A 13 -6.43 28.98 18.49
CA ASN A 13 -6.36 30.02 17.45
C ASN A 13 -5.59 31.25 17.96
N GLY A 14 -5.47 32.29 17.13
CA GLY A 14 -4.78 33.51 17.47
C GLY A 14 -3.26 33.45 17.26
N ALA A 15 -2.55 34.45 17.79
CA ALA A 15 -1.13 34.66 17.49
C ALA A 15 -0.24 33.50 17.95
N TRP A 16 -0.56 32.85 19.06
CA TRP A 16 0.21 31.75 19.58
C TRP A 16 0.10 30.50 18.67
N ALA A 17 -1.12 30.04 18.37
CA ALA A 17 -1.33 28.92 17.46
C ALA A 17 -0.73 29.17 16.07
N TYR A 18 -0.85 30.40 15.56
CA TYR A 18 -0.23 30.80 14.31
C TYR A 18 1.30 30.67 14.35
N GLY A 19 1.93 31.18 15.41
CA GLY A 19 3.38 31.02 15.60
C GLY A 19 3.83 29.58 15.69
N GLN A 20 3.07 28.71 16.38
CA GLN A 20 3.32 27.28 16.44
C GLN A 20 3.13 26.57 15.08
N ALA A 21 2.15 27.00 14.27
CA ALA A 21 1.95 26.47 12.92
C ALA A 21 3.14 26.80 12.01
N ILE A 22 3.59 28.07 12.01
CA ILE A 22 4.82 28.48 11.28
C ILE A 22 6.03 27.66 11.78
N GLY A 23 6.21 27.55 13.09
CA GLY A 23 7.29 26.75 13.68
C GLY A 23 7.22 25.28 13.26
N THR A 24 6.02 24.71 13.10
CA THR A 24 5.83 23.34 12.61
C THR A 24 6.31 23.18 11.18
N TYR A 25 5.93 24.08 10.26
CA TYR A 25 6.41 24.04 8.87
C TYR A 25 7.93 24.22 8.77
N LEU A 26 8.51 25.14 9.55
CA LEU A 26 9.96 25.31 9.60
C LEU A 26 10.67 24.06 10.17
N SER A 27 10.05 23.38 11.11
CA SER A 27 10.58 22.10 11.64
C SER A 27 10.58 21.00 10.58
N LEU A 28 9.56 20.96 9.71
CA LEU A 28 9.55 20.07 8.55
C LEU A 28 10.66 20.43 7.55
N ALA A 29 10.94 21.72 7.38
CA ALA A 29 12.09 22.17 6.57
C ALA A 29 13.42 21.64 7.13
N ILE A 30 13.65 21.74 8.43
CA ILE A 30 14.85 21.19 9.09
C ILE A 30 14.93 19.67 8.89
N SER A 31 13.83 18.96 9.06
CA SER A 31 13.78 17.52 8.83
C SER A 31 14.13 17.16 7.37
N LYS A 32 13.62 17.89 6.40
CA LYS A 32 13.97 17.68 4.98
C LYS A 32 15.42 18.00 4.70
N MET A 33 15.96 19.09 5.26
CA MET A 33 17.38 19.44 5.12
C MET A 33 18.30 18.38 5.72
N ALA A 34 17.95 17.73 6.82
CA ALA A 34 18.73 16.64 7.38
C ALA A 34 19.00 15.51 6.37
N ASN A 35 18.13 15.33 5.39
CA ASN A 35 18.35 14.37 4.31
C ASN A 35 19.42 14.77 3.29
N TYR A 36 19.82 16.04 3.24
CA TYR A 36 20.83 16.55 2.29
C TYR A 36 22.13 16.97 2.95
N HIS A 37 22.12 17.25 4.26
CA HIS A 37 23.26 17.78 4.99
C HIS A 37 23.83 16.79 6.02
N SER A 38 23.70 15.49 5.79
CA SER A 38 24.32 14.48 6.64
C SER A 38 25.73 14.12 6.18
N THR A 39 26.53 13.58 7.11
CA THR A 39 27.88 13.07 6.81
C THR A 39 27.90 11.80 5.97
N ILE A 40 26.75 11.29 5.55
CA ILE A 40 26.62 10.14 4.66
C ILE A 40 26.02 10.52 3.29
N CYS A 41 25.88 11.80 3.00
CA CYS A 41 25.54 12.28 1.67
C CYS A 41 26.75 12.13 0.72
N SER A 42 26.48 11.74 -0.52
CA SER A 42 27.48 11.68 -1.59
C SER A 42 27.23 12.78 -2.62
N TRP A 43 28.25 13.06 -3.45
CA TRP A 43 28.15 14.07 -4.50
C TRP A 43 27.56 13.52 -5.79
N ASP A 44 26.70 14.28 -6.44
CA ASP A 44 26.23 14.00 -7.79
C ASP A 44 27.01 14.86 -8.80
N ASN A 45 28.02 14.27 -9.43
CA ASN A 45 28.86 14.94 -10.41
C ASN A 45 28.07 15.45 -11.63
N ARG A 46 26.92 14.84 -11.96
CA ARG A 46 26.13 15.25 -13.13
C ARG A 46 25.30 16.50 -12.84
N LYS A 47 24.78 16.60 -11.63
CA LYS A 47 23.93 17.72 -11.20
C LYS A 47 24.73 18.83 -10.49
N GLY A 48 25.94 18.55 -10.04
CA GLY A 48 26.74 19.48 -9.25
C GLY A 48 26.11 19.76 -7.86
N THR A 49 25.45 18.77 -7.26
CA THR A 49 24.76 18.90 -5.98
C THR A 49 24.99 17.67 -5.09
N GLY A 50 24.78 17.81 -3.80
CA GLY A 50 24.70 16.68 -2.88
C GLY A 50 23.53 15.76 -3.19
N ARG A 51 23.71 14.46 -3.00
CA ARG A 51 22.62 13.46 -3.03
C ARG A 51 22.00 13.35 -1.66
N ALA A 52 20.71 13.04 -1.64
CA ALA A 52 20.02 12.73 -0.41
C ALA A 52 20.67 11.55 0.34
N THR A 53 20.61 11.57 1.67
CA THR A 53 21.06 10.49 2.55
C THR A 53 20.39 9.17 2.16
N PHE A 54 19.07 9.20 1.99
CA PHE A 54 18.26 8.05 1.62
C PHE A 54 18.01 8.01 0.11
N THR A 55 19.05 7.72 -0.67
CA THR A 55 18.91 7.35 -2.08
C THR A 55 18.38 5.92 -2.26
N ARG A 56 18.43 5.13 -1.20
CA ARG A 56 17.87 3.79 -1.03
C ARG A 56 17.17 3.76 0.34
N GLN A 57 16.37 2.75 0.58
CA GLN A 57 15.68 2.52 1.85
C GLN A 57 16.62 1.93 2.92
N ALA A 58 17.84 2.45 2.99
CA ALA A 58 18.87 2.06 3.95
C ALA A 58 19.84 3.20 4.14
N ILE A 59 20.51 3.25 5.29
CA ILE A 59 21.62 4.16 5.56
C ILE A 59 22.85 3.66 4.80
N PRO A 60 23.38 4.42 3.81
CA PRO A 60 24.54 4.00 3.05
C PRO A 60 25.81 4.14 3.88
N MET A 61 26.78 3.27 3.63
CA MET A 61 28.15 3.47 4.09
C MET A 61 28.90 4.32 3.07
N THR A 62 29.40 5.48 3.47
CA THR A 62 30.20 6.39 2.63
C THR A 62 31.56 6.63 3.25
N TRP A 63 32.63 6.58 2.43
CA TRP A 63 34.00 6.89 2.85
C TRP A 63 34.30 8.38 2.85
N THR A 64 33.62 9.11 1.98
CA THR A 64 33.75 10.56 1.85
C THR A 64 32.36 11.17 1.87
N PHE A 65 32.21 12.28 2.55
CA PHE A 65 30.94 13.00 2.62
C PHE A 65 31.07 14.38 1.98
N VAL A 66 29.92 14.94 1.65
CA VAL A 66 29.82 16.27 1.09
C VAL A 66 29.44 17.26 2.20
N GLU A 67 30.15 18.36 2.25
CA GLU A 67 29.74 19.53 3.04
C GLU A 67 29.17 20.58 2.09
N GLU A 68 27.87 20.80 2.20
CA GLU A 68 27.19 21.84 1.44
C GLU A 68 26.86 23.03 2.36
N ASN A 69 26.92 24.22 1.80
CA ASN A 69 26.42 25.40 2.48
C ASN A 69 24.88 25.35 2.52
N PRO A 70 24.25 25.26 3.71
CA PRO A 70 22.79 25.16 3.81
C PRO A 70 22.05 26.41 3.32
N PHE A 71 22.75 27.52 3.08
CA PHE A 71 22.19 28.78 2.55
C PHE A 71 22.60 29.05 1.11
N ALA A 72 23.19 28.08 0.41
CA ALA A 72 23.48 28.19 -1.01
C ALA A 72 22.19 28.11 -1.84
N GLU A 73 22.23 28.57 -3.09
CA GLU A 73 21.12 28.43 -4.04
C GLU A 73 21.14 27.06 -4.73
N THR A 74 21.06 25.99 -3.94
CA THR A 74 21.10 24.60 -4.42
C THR A 74 19.92 23.78 -3.91
N THR A 75 19.69 22.64 -4.53
CA THR A 75 18.68 21.67 -4.07
C THR A 75 19.01 21.20 -2.65
N GLY A 76 18.03 21.28 -1.74
CA GLY A 76 18.22 20.90 -0.34
C GLY A 76 18.66 22.04 0.58
N SER A 77 18.95 23.24 0.05
CA SER A 77 19.23 24.44 0.85
C SER A 77 17.99 24.91 1.63
N PHE A 78 18.20 25.71 2.67
CA PHE A 78 17.11 26.25 3.49
C PHE A 78 16.06 26.98 2.66
N HIS A 79 16.48 27.90 1.78
CA HIS A 79 15.56 28.65 0.94
C HIS A 79 14.75 27.73 0.01
N SER A 80 15.42 26.84 -0.74
CA SER A 80 14.72 25.94 -1.68
C SER A 80 13.72 24.99 -0.97
N VAL A 81 14.02 24.58 0.26
CA VAL A 81 13.13 23.72 1.05
C VAL A 81 11.96 24.50 1.60
N VAL A 82 12.17 25.71 2.12
CA VAL A 82 11.09 26.58 2.61
C VAL A 82 10.14 26.97 1.47
N ASP A 83 10.66 27.33 0.30
CA ASP A 83 9.86 27.66 -0.88
C ASP A 83 9.01 26.47 -1.33
N SER A 84 9.59 25.25 -1.36
CA SER A 84 8.81 24.03 -1.66
C SER A 84 7.68 23.79 -0.66
N ILE A 85 7.89 24.07 0.63
CA ILE A 85 6.85 23.94 1.66
C ILE A 85 5.78 25.00 1.48
N ALA A 86 6.17 26.26 1.25
CA ALA A 86 5.24 27.37 1.00
C ALA A 86 4.36 27.09 -0.23
N GLU A 87 4.96 26.59 -1.32
CA GLU A 87 4.23 26.18 -2.52
C GLU A 87 3.24 25.06 -2.19
N ALA A 88 3.67 23.99 -1.51
CA ALA A 88 2.79 22.89 -1.09
C ALA A 88 1.61 23.41 -0.25
N VAL A 89 1.87 24.26 0.74
CA VAL A 89 0.83 24.85 1.60
C VAL A 89 -0.17 25.68 0.80
N SER A 90 0.30 26.43 -0.22
CA SER A 90 -0.59 27.25 -1.07
C SER A 90 -1.59 26.42 -1.88
N HIS A 91 -1.31 25.15 -2.13
CA HIS A 91 -2.18 24.21 -2.85
C HIS A 91 -3.07 23.37 -1.93
N LEU A 92 -2.90 23.44 -0.60
CA LEU A 92 -3.74 22.68 0.31
C LEU A 92 -5.17 23.24 0.35
N PRO A 93 -6.20 22.38 0.31
CA PRO A 93 -7.58 22.82 0.42
C PRO A 93 -7.84 23.39 1.82
N SER A 94 -8.38 24.62 1.88
CA SER A 94 -8.70 25.31 3.13
C SER A 94 -10.18 25.31 3.51
N TYR A 95 -11.03 24.66 2.71
CA TYR A 95 -12.49 24.75 2.81
C TYR A 95 -13.15 23.61 3.60
N ARG A 96 -12.37 22.65 4.09
CA ARG A 96 -12.89 21.53 4.91
C ARG A 96 -11.97 21.25 6.08
N GLU A 97 -12.58 21.01 7.22
CA GLU A 97 -11.89 20.48 8.38
C GLU A 97 -11.51 19.01 8.14
N ILE A 98 -10.24 18.68 8.31
CA ILE A 98 -9.70 17.33 8.19
C ILE A 98 -9.17 16.92 9.56
N ILE A 99 -9.66 15.81 10.07
CA ILE A 99 -9.16 15.23 11.32
C ILE A 99 -8.04 14.26 11.00
N VAL A 100 -6.83 14.57 11.48
CA VAL A 100 -5.66 13.69 11.38
C VAL A 100 -5.34 13.11 12.75
N LYS A 101 -5.21 11.80 12.82
CA LYS A 101 -4.90 11.05 14.06
C LYS A 101 -3.73 10.11 13.84
N ASN A 102 -2.86 10.01 14.83
CA ASN A 102 -1.84 8.97 14.89
C ASN A 102 -2.34 7.87 15.84
N GLU A 103 -2.95 6.83 15.28
CA GLU A 103 -3.61 5.76 16.02
C GLU A 103 -3.29 4.40 15.37
N ASP A 104 -3.31 3.35 16.19
CA ASP A 104 -3.19 1.98 15.69
C ASP A 104 -4.49 1.57 14.99
N ALA A 105 -4.38 1.17 13.72
CA ALA A 105 -5.52 0.73 12.91
C ALA A 105 -6.15 -0.59 13.42
N ILE A 106 -5.42 -1.35 14.27
CA ILE A 106 -5.90 -2.61 14.84
C ILE A 106 -6.75 -2.36 16.09
N GLU A 107 -6.43 -1.33 16.88
CA GLU A 107 -7.02 -1.13 18.21
C GLU A 107 -8.15 -0.09 18.22
N LYS A 108 -8.17 0.82 17.26
CA LYS A 108 -9.13 1.94 17.30
C LYS A 108 -10.43 1.65 16.59
N ALA A 109 -11.51 2.02 17.26
CA ALA A 109 -12.84 1.97 16.70
C ALA A 109 -12.99 2.92 15.52
N ILE A 110 -13.17 2.38 14.33
CA ILE A 110 -13.63 3.11 13.15
C ILE A 110 -15.13 3.38 13.35
N GLN A 111 -15.62 4.53 12.92
CA GLN A 111 -17.05 4.82 12.98
C GLN A 111 -17.81 3.86 12.06
N LYS A 112 -18.99 3.40 12.48
CA LYS A 112 -19.86 2.61 11.60
C LYS A 112 -20.17 3.37 10.32
N ASN A 113 -20.29 2.65 9.21
CA ASN A 113 -20.53 3.20 7.88
C ASN A 113 -19.37 4.04 7.31
N THR A 114 -18.15 3.77 7.71
CA THR A 114 -16.95 4.39 7.14
C THR A 114 -16.57 3.70 5.84
N VAL A 115 -16.14 4.48 4.86
CA VAL A 115 -15.42 3.98 3.67
C VAL A 115 -13.93 3.96 4.00
N LEU A 116 -13.31 2.82 3.83
CA LEU A 116 -11.89 2.64 4.11
C LEU A 116 -11.08 2.69 2.80
N PHE A 117 -10.09 3.58 2.80
CA PHE A 117 -9.00 3.59 1.82
C PHE A 117 -7.68 3.50 2.59
N THR A 118 -6.91 2.44 2.34
CA THR A 118 -5.64 2.24 3.04
C THR A 118 -4.56 1.68 2.12
N GLU A 119 -3.32 2.03 2.40
CA GLU A 119 -2.13 1.39 1.85
C GLU A 119 -1.48 0.59 2.97
N LEU A 120 -1.26 -0.70 2.74
CA LEU A 120 -0.54 -1.53 3.71
C LEU A 120 0.97 -1.28 3.59
N PRO A 121 1.71 -1.30 4.70
CA PRO A 121 3.16 -1.29 4.66
C PRO A 121 3.69 -2.47 3.82
N TYR A 122 4.81 -2.25 3.13
CA TYR A 122 5.45 -3.32 2.36
C TYR A 122 5.87 -4.46 3.28
N TYR A 123 5.53 -5.67 2.87
CA TYR A 123 5.64 -6.88 3.67
C TYR A 123 6.99 -7.03 4.39
N ASP A 124 8.10 -6.99 3.65
CA ASP A 124 9.46 -7.26 4.17
C ASP A 124 10.54 -6.28 3.67
N ASN A 125 10.12 -5.23 2.93
CA ASN A 125 11.09 -4.42 2.19
C ASN A 125 11.59 -3.20 2.98
N VAL A 126 10.85 -2.69 3.94
CA VAL A 126 11.16 -1.39 4.57
C VAL A 126 10.82 -1.39 6.06
N GLY A 127 11.83 -1.22 6.89
CA GLY A 127 11.68 -0.88 8.32
C GLY A 127 11.34 0.60 8.47
N TYR A 128 10.06 0.94 8.34
CA TYR A 128 9.63 2.34 8.40
C TYR A 128 9.98 2.99 9.72
N ALA A 129 9.81 2.27 10.84
CA ALA A 129 10.14 2.78 12.17
C ALA A 129 11.64 3.07 12.32
N ASP A 130 12.50 2.23 11.76
CA ASP A 130 13.96 2.42 11.84
C ASP A 130 14.43 3.59 10.99
N LEU A 131 13.90 3.72 9.76
CA LEU A 131 14.20 4.87 8.90
C LEU A 131 13.61 6.17 9.46
N SER A 132 12.45 6.10 10.07
CA SER A 132 11.78 7.25 10.67
C SER A 132 12.55 7.83 11.86
N ASP A 133 13.30 7.02 12.61
CA ASP A 133 14.11 7.48 13.73
C ASP A 133 15.10 8.57 13.34
N TYR A 134 15.69 8.47 12.15
CA TYR A 134 16.61 9.48 11.64
C TYR A 134 15.98 10.87 11.55
N PHE A 135 14.72 10.95 11.14
CA PHE A 135 13.98 12.22 11.04
C PHE A 135 13.30 12.59 12.35
N TYR A 136 12.84 11.60 13.09
CA TYR A 136 12.11 11.79 14.35
C TYR A 136 12.92 12.57 15.39
N ILE A 137 14.23 12.31 15.49
CA ILE A 137 15.08 13.02 16.46
C ILE A 137 15.12 14.53 16.22
N TRP A 138 15.09 14.98 14.97
CA TRP A 138 15.05 16.39 14.60
C TRP A 138 13.68 16.99 14.89
N LEU A 139 12.62 16.34 14.44
CA LEU A 139 11.25 16.78 14.67
C LEU A 139 10.93 16.83 16.17
N ARG A 140 11.33 15.81 16.92
CA ARG A 140 11.15 15.79 18.38
C ARG A 140 11.84 16.96 19.07
N LYS A 141 13.04 17.31 18.65
CA LYS A 141 13.79 18.43 19.21
C LYS A 141 13.07 19.77 19.00
N CYS A 142 12.43 19.93 17.85
CA CYS A 142 11.71 21.15 17.48
C CYS A 142 10.28 21.18 18.04
N LEU A 143 9.56 20.07 18.01
CA LEU A 143 8.11 20.02 18.14
C LEU A 143 7.56 19.37 19.41
N LYS A 144 8.40 18.80 20.28
CA LYS A 144 7.93 18.14 21.53
C LYS A 144 7.09 19.03 22.45
N ASN A 145 7.29 20.34 22.38
CA ASN A 145 6.52 21.29 23.19
C ASN A 145 5.24 21.77 22.49
N VAL A 146 5.13 21.54 21.15
CA VAL A 146 3.94 21.86 20.36
C VAL A 146 3.01 20.65 20.32
N PHE A 147 3.57 19.44 20.11
CA PHE A 147 2.83 18.17 20.02
C PHE A 147 3.41 17.15 21.01
N PRO A 148 3.22 17.33 22.32
CA PRO A 148 3.86 16.48 23.34
C PRO A 148 3.47 15.01 23.21
N ASP A 149 2.24 14.71 22.79
CA ASP A 149 1.75 13.35 22.66
C ASP A 149 2.41 12.57 21.52
N LEU A 150 2.76 13.24 20.42
CA LEU A 150 3.44 12.61 19.28
C LEU A 150 4.92 12.33 19.57
N PHE A 151 5.55 13.09 20.48
CA PHE A 151 6.99 13.05 20.72
C PHE A 151 7.37 12.60 22.15
N LYS A 152 6.55 11.71 22.74
CA LYS A 152 6.80 11.16 24.11
C LYS A 152 8.05 10.31 24.17
N GLY A 153 8.24 9.40 23.19
CA GLY A 153 9.37 8.48 23.14
C GLY A 153 10.68 9.16 22.75
N ALA A 154 11.80 8.53 23.03
CA ALA A 154 13.10 8.95 22.53
C ALA A 154 13.24 8.64 21.02
N LEU A 155 12.65 7.55 20.56
CA LEU A 155 12.57 7.05 19.21
C LEU A 155 11.13 6.72 18.85
N THR A 156 10.88 6.40 17.59
CA THR A 156 9.57 5.93 17.10
C THR A 156 9.23 4.55 17.68
N SER A 157 7.95 4.24 17.75
CA SER A 157 7.50 2.89 18.11
C SER A 157 8.00 1.87 17.08
N LYS A 158 8.48 0.72 17.55
CA LYS A 158 8.88 -0.41 16.71
C LYS A 158 7.74 -1.41 16.48
N ASP A 159 6.57 -1.16 17.03
CA ASP A 159 5.38 -1.98 16.80
C ASP A 159 4.67 -1.55 15.52
N GLU A 160 5.30 -1.86 14.40
CA GLU A 160 4.77 -1.60 13.06
C GLU A 160 4.22 -2.88 12.41
N LEU A 161 3.38 -2.69 11.39
CA LEU A 161 2.86 -3.78 10.56
C LEU A 161 3.90 -4.14 9.49
N SER A 162 4.92 -4.90 9.88
CA SER A 162 6.00 -5.36 9.00
C SER A 162 6.43 -6.78 9.34
N SER A 163 7.05 -7.47 8.38
CA SER A 163 7.62 -8.81 8.54
C SER A 163 9.15 -8.75 8.56
N ILE A 164 9.72 -7.86 9.37
CA ILE A 164 11.17 -7.66 9.46
C ILE A 164 11.75 -8.63 10.49
N PRO A 165 12.59 -9.61 10.06
CA PRO A 165 13.11 -10.65 10.97
C PRO A 165 13.92 -10.10 12.14
N GLU A 166 14.63 -8.98 11.95
CA GLU A 166 15.44 -8.33 12.96
C GLU A 166 14.64 -7.93 14.20
N HIS A 167 13.37 -7.55 14.02
CA HIS A 167 12.46 -7.23 15.13
C HIS A 167 12.01 -8.49 15.92
N TYR A 168 12.28 -9.68 15.37
CA TYR A 168 11.93 -10.97 15.95
C TYR A 168 13.17 -11.84 16.23
N GLY A 169 14.33 -11.20 16.45
CA GLY A 169 15.58 -11.89 16.74
C GLY A 169 16.19 -12.65 15.56
N GLY A 170 15.89 -12.23 14.34
CA GLY A 170 16.35 -12.87 13.09
C GLY A 170 15.48 -14.04 12.62
N ASP A 171 14.36 -14.32 13.30
CA ASP A 171 13.45 -15.43 12.98
C ASP A 171 12.42 -14.99 11.94
N THR A 172 12.61 -15.41 10.69
CA THR A 172 11.75 -15.09 9.55
C THR A 172 10.34 -15.65 9.69
N GLU A 173 10.19 -16.89 10.18
CA GLU A 173 8.86 -17.52 10.30
C GLU A 173 8.04 -16.88 11.42
N LYS A 174 8.69 -16.49 12.51
CA LYS A 174 8.06 -15.73 13.58
C LYS A 174 7.61 -14.34 13.12
N ALA A 175 8.43 -13.65 12.31
CA ALA A 175 8.10 -12.37 11.72
C ALA A 175 6.88 -12.47 10.80
N LYS A 176 6.84 -13.47 9.91
CA LYS A 176 5.68 -13.74 9.02
C LYS A 176 4.41 -14.02 9.82
N THR A 177 4.48 -14.92 10.80
CA THR A 177 3.33 -15.29 11.64
C THR A 177 2.77 -14.08 12.37
N ALA A 178 3.63 -13.23 12.92
CA ALA A 178 3.23 -12.00 13.59
C ALA A 178 2.57 -11.02 12.63
N TYR A 179 3.12 -10.82 11.43
CA TYR A 179 2.53 -9.98 10.38
C TYR A 179 1.13 -10.46 10.00
N HIS A 180 0.97 -11.75 9.67
CA HIS A 180 -0.34 -12.30 9.30
C HIS A 180 -1.35 -12.23 10.45
N GLY A 181 -0.91 -12.44 11.68
CA GLY A 181 -1.75 -12.27 12.86
C GLY A 181 -2.27 -10.84 13.02
N LYS A 182 -1.44 -9.84 12.76
CA LYS A 182 -1.83 -8.42 12.79
C LYS A 182 -2.79 -8.07 11.64
N ILE A 183 -2.54 -8.55 10.41
CA ILE A 183 -3.45 -8.37 9.28
C ILE A 183 -4.83 -8.97 9.60
N ASN A 184 -4.89 -10.18 10.12
CA ASN A 184 -6.15 -10.83 10.47
C ASN A 184 -6.93 -10.04 11.54
N LYS A 185 -6.26 -9.53 12.57
CA LYS A 185 -6.89 -8.69 13.59
C LYS A 185 -7.44 -7.39 13.00
N MET A 186 -6.67 -6.73 12.16
CA MET A 186 -7.07 -5.49 11.47
C MET A 186 -8.31 -5.72 10.60
N LEU A 187 -8.30 -6.76 9.76
CA LEU A 187 -9.43 -7.09 8.89
C LEU A 187 -10.67 -7.53 9.66
N SER A 188 -10.52 -8.28 10.76
CA SER A 188 -11.62 -8.63 11.66
C SER A 188 -12.26 -7.38 12.25
N HIS A 189 -11.44 -6.43 12.72
CA HIS A 189 -11.92 -5.16 13.23
C HIS A 189 -12.63 -4.35 12.14
N PHE A 190 -12.09 -4.29 10.94
CA PHE A 190 -12.74 -3.65 9.80
C PHE A 190 -14.09 -4.32 9.45
N SER A 191 -14.17 -5.65 9.54
CA SER A 191 -15.41 -6.39 9.29
C SER A 191 -16.52 -6.03 10.26
N GLU A 192 -16.22 -5.77 11.53
CA GLU A 192 -17.21 -5.34 12.52
C GLU A 192 -17.78 -3.95 12.20
N MET A 193 -16.97 -3.06 11.64
CA MET A 193 -17.30 -1.66 11.38
C MET A 193 -17.74 -1.38 9.94
N ALA A 194 -17.53 -2.35 9.03
CA ALA A 194 -17.79 -2.17 7.62
C ALA A 194 -19.24 -1.82 7.31
N SER A 195 -19.42 -0.84 6.44
CA SER A 195 -20.68 -0.60 5.75
C SER A 195 -20.95 -1.74 4.78
N THR A 196 -22.22 -2.14 4.65
CA THR A 196 -22.67 -3.05 3.60
C THR A 196 -22.93 -2.30 2.28
N GLU A 197 -23.03 -0.99 2.34
CA GLU A 197 -23.36 -0.12 1.19
C GLU A 197 -22.12 0.23 0.35
N TYR A 198 -20.99 0.51 0.99
CA TYR A 198 -19.77 0.97 0.34
C TYR A 198 -18.64 -0.06 0.38
N PRO A 199 -17.80 -0.15 -0.67
CA PRO A 199 -16.64 -1.01 -0.66
C PRO A 199 -15.51 -0.41 0.17
N PHE A 200 -14.59 -1.28 0.59
CA PHE A 200 -13.26 -0.92 1.09
C PHE A 200 -12.23 -1.11 -0.01
N VAL A 201 -11.14 -0.36 0.06
CA VAL A 201 -10.03 -0.45 -0.89
C VAL A 201 -8.72 -0.53 -0.14
N ILE A 202 -7.93 -1.56 -0.44
CA ILE A 202 -6.54 -1.68 -0.02
C ILE A 202 -5.64 -1.51 -1.24
N PHE A 203 -4.72 -0.55 -1.16
CA PHE A 203 -3.61 -0.47 -2.09
C PHE A 203 -2.49 -1.39 -1.62
N PHE A 204 -2.05 -2.27 -2.50
CA PHE A 204 -1.04 -3.27 -2.20
C PHE A 204 0.06 -3.25 -3.26
N ALA A 205 1.32 -3.21 -2.79
CA ALA A 205 2.47 -3.37 -3.66
C ALA A 205 2.86 -4.86 -3.70
N TYR A 206 2.82 -5.46 -4.86
CA TYR A 206 3.11 -6.88 -5.01
C TYR A 206 4.57 -7.17 -5.41
N SER A 207 5.07 -8.28 -4.88
CA SER A 207 6.44 -8.74 -5.05
C SER A 207 6.62 -9.59 -6.33
N LYS A 208 7.85 -10.00 -6.60
CA LYS A 208 8.11 -11.00 -7.66
C LYS A 208 7.41 -12.34 -7.39
N ALA A 209 7.28 -12.73 -6.11
CA ALA A 209 6.58 -13.96 -5.73
C ALA A 209 5.08 -13.85 -6.06
N ASP A 210 4.46 -12.70 -5.80
CA ASP A 210 3.06 -12.45 -6.15
C ASP A 210 2.84 -12.51 -7.67
N ARG A 211 3.79 -12.00 -8.47
CA ARG A 211 3.74 -12.09 -9.94
C ARG A 211 3.76 -13.54 -10.44
N MET A 212 4.55 -14.40 -9.80
CA MET A 212 4.59 -15.82 -10.15
C MET A 212 3.24 -16.50 -9.88
N VAL A 213 2.54 -16.12 -8.81
CA VAL A 213 1.18 -16.60 -8.52
C VAL A 213 0.21 -16.21 -9.64
N ILE A 214 0.29 -14.96 -10.10
CA ILE A 214 -0.62 -14.42 -11.13
C ILE A 214 -0.35 -15.03 -12.50
N ARG A 215 0.90 -15.41 -12.83
CA ARG A 215 1.32 -15.86 -14.16
C ARG A 215 1.50 -17.38 -14.31
N ASN A 216 1.55 -18.15 -13.23
CA ASN A 216 1.83 -19.58 -13.30
C ASN A 216 0.57 -20.44 -13.25
N ALA A 217 -0.03 -20.68 -14.39
CA ALA A 217 -1.07 -21.70 -14.57
C ALA A 217 -0.57 -23.15 -14.43
N ASN A 218 0.76 -23.39 -14.45
CA ASN A 218 1.36 -24.72 -14.51
C ASN A 218 1.49 -25.49 -13.19
N GLY A 219 0.88 -25.01 -12.08
CA GLY A 219 0.54 -25.87 -10.93
C GLY A 219 1.67 -26.42 -10.03
N ASN A 220 2.94 -26.16 -10.31
CA ASN A 220 4.07 -26.83 -9.63
C ASN A 220 4.87 -25.94 -8.66
N ILE A 221 4.37 -24.77 -8.27
CA ILE A 221 5.08 -23.88 -7.36
C ILE A 221 4.24 -23.68 -6.10
N SER A 222 4.88 -23.76 -4.94
CA SER A 222 4.30 -23.32 -3.67
C SER A 222 3.89 -21.86 -3.81
N LEU A 223 2.59 -21.60 -3.82
CA LEU A 223 1.99 -20.30 -4.12
C LEU A 223 1.79 -19.45 -2.87
N GLU A 224 2.59 -19.68 -1.83
CA GLU A 224 2.60 -18.83 -0.67
C GLU A 224 3.23 -17.49 -1.02
N SER A 225 2.41 -16.47 -1.10
CA SER A 225 2.82 -15.10 -1.35
C SER A 225 2.12 -14.15 -0.37
N PRO A 226 2.67 -12.97 -0.10
CA PRO A 226 2.01 -11.95 0.71
C PRO A 226 0.60 -11.62 0.22
N LEU A 227 0.40 -11.57 -1.11
CA LEU A 227 -0.92 -11.32 -1.72
C LEU A 227 -1.90 -12.46 -1.42
N SER A 228 -1.48 -13.72 -1.59
CA SER A 228 -2.37 -14.87 -1.33
C SER A 228 -2.81 -14.93 0.14
N HIS A 229 -1.92 -14.62 1.06
CA HIS A 229 -2.25 -14.53 2.48
C HIS A 229 -3.22 -13.37 2.79
N LEU A 230 -3.01 -12.20 2.19
CA LEU A 230 -3.91 -11.06 2.35
C LEU A 230 -5.31 -11.40 1.82
N LEU A 231 -5.41 -11.99 0.63
CA LEU A 231 -6.68 -12.40 0.04
C LEU A 231 -7.39 -13.46 0.87
N GLN A 232 -6.65 -14.46 1.40
CA GLN A 232 -7.21 -15.45 2.33
C GLN A 232 -7.78 -14.77 3.57
N SER A 233 -7.03 -13.83 4.18
CA SER A 233 -7.47 -13.09 5.35
C SER A 233 -8.72 -12.25 5.09
N ILE A 234 -8.83 -11.62 3.90
CA ILE A 234 -10.01 -10.87 3.47
C ILE A 234 -11.24 -11.79 3.42
N VAL A 235 -11.09 -12.96 2.81
CA VAL A 235 -12.20 -13.93 2.68
C VAL A 235 -12.60 -14.53 4.03
N ASP A 236 -11.62 -14.92 4.86
CA ASP A 236 -11.85 -15.51 6.16
C ASP A 236 -12.56 -14.56 7.14
N THR A 237 -12.38 -13.25 6.96
CA THR A 237 -13.06 -12.22 7.76
C THR A 237 -14.43 -11.82 7.22
N GLY A 238 -14.94 -12.54 6.21
CA GLY A 238 -16.32 -12.40 5.73
C GLY A 238 -16.51 -11.33 4.66
N PHE A 239 -15.44 -10.93 3.98
CA PHE A 239 -15.53 -10.07 2.82
C PHE A 239 -15.55 -10.85 1.50
N CYS A 240 -16.16 -10.27 0.47
CA CYS A 240 -15.97 -10.67 -0.93
C CYS A 240 -15.07 -9.67 -1.66
N VAL A 241 -14.42 -10.14 -2.72
CA VAL A 241 -13.51 -9.34 -3.55
C VAL A 241 -14.13 -9.17 -4.94
N PRO A 242 -14.89 -8.10 -5.19
CA PRO A 242 -15.53 -7.86 -6.48
C PRO A 242 -14.55 -7.48 -7.59
N ALA A 243 -13.40 -6.88 -7.27
CA ALA A 243 -12.43 -6.46 -8.27
C ALA A 243 -11.03 -6.28 -7.69
N ILE A 244 -10.03 -6.47 -8.55
CA ILE A 244 -8.65 -6.01 -8.36
C ILE A 244 -8.25 -5.23 -9.60
N TRP A 245 -7.70 -4.03 -9.39
CA TRP A 245 -7.29 -3.14 -10.47
C TRP A 245 -5.78 -2.89 -10.43
N PRO A 246 -5.06 -3.03 -11.54
CA PRO A 246 -3.67 -2.60 -11.63
C PRO A 246 -3.58 -1.08 -11.56
N ILE A 247 -2.54 -0.59 -10.88
CA ILE A 247 -2.25 0.85 -10.75
C ILE A 247 -0.85 1.10 -11.27
N ARG A 248 -0.75 1.91 -12.31
CA ARG A 248 0.52 2.39 -12.84
C ARG A 248 0.99 3.60 -12.05
N THR A 249 2.20 3.50 -11.54
CA THR A 249 2.89 4.57 -10.83
C THR A 249 4.06 5.14 -11.65
N GLU A 250 4.35 4.56 -12.82
CA GLU A 250 5.49 4.88 -13.68
C GLU A 250 5.05 5.72 -14.88
N LYS A 251 6.04 6.35 -15.53
CA LYS A 251 5.79 7.24 -16.67
C LYS A 251 5.17 6.46 -17.84
N PRO A 252 4.24 7.06 -18.63
CA PRO A 252 3.49 6.38 -19.70
C PRO A 252 4.34 5.71 -20.80
N ASN A 253 5.63 6.06 -20.91
CA ASN A 253 6.52 5.55 -21.95
C ASN A 253 7.37 4.35 -21.53
N GLU A 254 7.26 3.87 -20.30
CA GLU A 254 7.99 2.70 -19.83
C GLU A 254 7.04 1.49 -19.85
N LYS A 255 7.37 0.48 -20.66
CA LYS A 255 6.61 -0.78 -20.75
C LYS A 255 6.89 -1.69 -19.56
N PHE A 256 6.66 -1.17 -18.35
CA PHE A 256 6.76 -1.98 -17.14
C PHE A 256 5.37 -2.36 -16.63
N GLU A 257 5.29 -3.57 -16.13
CA GLU A 257 4.13 -4.09 -15.43
C GLU A 257 3.85 -3.26 -14.17
N SER A 258 2.59 -3.00 -13.89
CA SER A 258 2.18 -2.31 -12.65
C SER A 258 2.72 -3.05 -11.42
N THR A 259 3.28 -2.30 -10.49
CA THR A 259 3.82 -2.83 -9.23
C THR A 259 2.85 -2.66 -8.06
N ARG A 260 1.71 -2.03 -8.30
CA ARG A 260 0.65 -1.77 -7.31
C ARG A 260 -0.71 -2.18 -7.84
N ILE A 261 -1.54 -2.62 -6.92
CA ILE A 261 -2.93 -3.00 -7.20
C ILE A 261 -3.86 -2.36 -6.18
N ALA A 262 -5.09 -2.08 -6.61
CA ALA A 262 -6.19 -1.73 -5.73
C ALA A 262 -7.07 -2.96 -5.54
N ILE A 263 -7.10 -3.52 -4.36
CA ILE A 263 -7.99 -4.62 -3.98
C ILE A 263 -9.27 -4.00 -3.45
N VAL A 264 -10.37 -4.17 -4.18
CA VAL A 264 -11.71 -3.75 -3.77
C VAL A 264 -12.39 -4.90 -3.06
N PHE A 265 -12.93 -4.69 -1.86
CA PHE A 265 -13.63 -5.71 -1.13
C PHE A 265 -14.85 -5.14 -0.37
N ARG A 266 -15.85 -5.97 -0.16
CA ARG A 266 -17.12 -5.62 0.47
C ARG A 266 -17.51 -6.62 1.52
N LYS A 267 -18.18 -6.16 2.56
CA LYS A 267 -18.79 -7.05 3.53
C LYS A 267 -19.94 -7.83 2.87
N ASN A 268 -19.95 -9.13 3.06
CA ASN A 268 -21.06 -9.96 2.61
C ASN A 268 -22.33 -9.64 3.41
N GLN A 269 -23.45 -9.47 2.70
CA GLN A 269 -24.74 -9.14 3.32
C GLN A 269 -25.52 -10.39 3.73
N ASP A 270 -25.38 -11.47 2.97
CA ASP A 270 -26.16 -12.68 3.12
C ASP A 270 -25.31 -13.90 3.47
N ALA A 271 -25.97 -14.98 3.88
CA ALA A 271 -25.36 -16.27 4.06
C ALA A 271 -24.92 -16.83 2.71
N LEU A 272 -23.62 -16.87 2.47
CA LEU A 272 -23.05 -17.35 1.21
C LEU A 272 -23.27 -18.86 1.06
N PRO A 273 -23.61 -19.34 -0.15
CA PRO A 273 -23.76 -20.76 -0.44
C PRO A 273 -22.40 -21.49 -0.40
N GLN A 274 -22.46 -22.81 -0.36
CA GLN A 274 -21.30 -23.67 -0.58
C GLN A 274 -21.35 -24.21 -1.99
N THR A 275 -20.17 -24.50 -2.57
CA THR A 275 -20.05 -25.13 -3.89
C THR A 275 -18.92 -26.16 -3.90
N THR A 276 -18.80 -26.88 -5.01
CA THR A 276 -17.70 -27.81 -5.26
C THR A 276 -16.69 -27.21 -6.22
N ARG A 277 -15.45 -27.71 -6.19
CA ARG A 277 -14.39 -27.35 -7.17
C ARG A 277 -14.89 -27.50 -8.61
N ARG A 278 -15.62 -28.60 -8.93
CA ARG A 278 -16.17 -28.83 -10.25
C ARG A 278 -17.14 -27.73 -10.70
N ASN A 279 -18.04 -27.34 -9.80
CA ASN A 279 -19.02 -26.30 -10.09
C ASN A 279 -18.35 -24.92 -10.19
N LEU A 280 -17.32 -24.65 -9.39
CA LEU A 280 -16.53 -23.42 -9.51
C LEU A 280 -15.87 -23.32 -10.87
N ILE A 281 -15.19 -24.39 -11.35
CA ILE A 281 -14.55 -24.42 -12.67
C ILE A 281 -15.60 -24.17 -13.77
N ALA A 282 -16.78 -24.78 -13.68
CA ALA A 282 -17.86 -24.53 -14.63
C ALA A 282 -18.37 -23.08 -14.59
N SER A 283 -18.43 -22.46 -13.41
CA SER A 283 -18.80 -21.03 -13.27
C SER A 283 -17.73 -20.11 -13.84
N LEU A 284 -16.46 -20.37 -13.56
CA LEU A 284 -15.33 -19.62 -14.12
C LEU A 284 -15.34 -19.70 -15.66
N GLY A 285 -15.42 -20.90 -16.24
CA GLY A 285 -15.43 -21.09 -17.69
C GLY A 285 -16.62 -20.43 -18.38
N ARG A 286 -17.75 -20.25 -17.72
CA ARG A 286 -18.94 -19.60 -18.27
C ARG A 286 -18.93 -18.08 -18.12
N GLU A 287 -18.50 -17.57 -16.97
CA GLU A 287 -18.69 -16.16 -16.60
C GLU A 287 -17.43 -15.30 -16.84
N LEU A 288 -16.24 -15.88 -16.66
CA LEU A 288 -14.99 -15.14 -16.79
C LEU A 288 -14.76 -14.60 -18.21
N PRO A 289 -15.04 -15.33 -19.31
CA PRO A 289 -14.87 -14.80 -20.66
C PRO A 289 -15.63 -13.49 -20.90
N SER A 290 -16.90 -13.43 -20.54
CA SER A 290 -17.72 -12.22 -20.74
C SER A 290 -17.26 -11.02 -19.90
N LEU A 291 -16.65 -11.27 -18.75
CA LEU A 291 -16.03 -10.22 -17.93
C LEU A 291 -14.72 -9.73 -18.57
N LEU A 292 -13.93 -10.64 -19.13
CA LEU A 292 -12.67 -10.31 -19.80
C LEU A 292 -12.87 -9.55 -21.11
N GLU A 293 -13.94 -9.85 -21.86
CA GLU A 293 -14.34 -9.08 -23.05
C GLU A 293 -14.59 -7.60 -22.75
N SER A 294 -15.00 -7.28 -21.52
CA SER A 294 -15.19 -5.89 -21.08
C SER A 294 -13.88 -5.13 -20.85
N LEU A 295 -12.73 -5.82 -20.80
CA LEU A 295 -11.40 -5.23 -20.66
C LEU A 295 -10.86 -4.80 -22.03
N THR A 296 -11.21 -3.60 -22.45
CA THR A 296 -10.63 -3.03 -23.67
C THR A 296 -9.21 -2.54 -23.43
N SER A 297 -8.40 -2.51 -24.50
CA SER A 297 -7.02 -1.96 -24.45
C SER A 297 -6.98 -0.47 -24.08
N GLU A 298 -8.10 0.24 -24.20
CA GLU A 298 -8.23 1.63 -23.74
C GLU A 298 -8.29 1.77 -22.21
N LEU A 299 -8.76 0.71 -21.52
CA LEU A 299 -8.92 0.70 -20.07
C LEU A 299 -7.71 0.11 -19.34
N ILE A 300 -7.14 -0.97 -19.89
CA ILE A 300 -6.05 -1.72 -19.26
C ILE A 300 -5.08 -2.21 -20.33
N ASP A 301 -3.80 -1.93 -20.13
CA ASP A 301 -2.77 -2.46 -21.01
C ASP A 301 -2.68 -3.99 -20.96
N ASP A 302 -2.32 -4.62 -22.07
CA ASP A 302 -2.23 -6.08 -22.21
C ASP A 302 -1.38 -6.73 -21.12
N ILE A 303 -0.29 -6.07 -20.71
CA ILE A 303 0.61 -6.57 -19.66
C ILE A 303 -0.06 -6.68 -18.28
N ASP A 304 -1.06 -5.86 -18.03
CA ASP A 304 -1.79 -5.78 -16.75
C ASP A 304 -3.13 -6.55 -16.77
N ARG A 305 -3.56 -7.07 -17.92
CA ARG A 305 -4.80 -7.87 -18.07
C ARG A 305 -4.88 -9.07 -17.11
N PRO A 306 -3.80 -9.83 -16.86
CA PRO A 306 -3.86 -10.94 -15.91
C PRO A 306 -4.26 -10.50 -14.48
N ILE A 307 -3.88 -9.29 -14.06
CA ILE A 307 -4.24 -8.74 -12.74
C ILE A 307 -5.74 -8.46 -12.65
N ALA A 308 -6.30 -7.84 -13.68
CA ALA A 308 -7.74 -7.58 -13.73
C ALA A 308 -8.55 -8.88 -13.84
N ALA A 309 -8.05 -9.87 -14.62
CA ALA A 309 -8.63 -11.20 -14.72
C ALA A 309 -8.69 -11.91 -13.36
N LEU A 310 -7.63 -11.76 -12.55
CA LEU A 310 -7.61 -12.25 -11.18
C LEU A 310 -8.73 -11.63 -10.35
N GLY A 311 -8.94 -10.33 -10.46
CA GLY A 311 -10.04 -9.63 -9.76
C GLY A 311 -11.42 -10.16 -10.16
N PHE A 312 -11.66 -10.34 -11.45
CA PHE A 312 -12.92 -10.92 -11.95
C PHE A 312 -13.11 -12.36 -11.49
N GLY A 313 -12.07 -13.19 -11.57
CA GLY A 313 -12.14 -14.55 -11.07
C GLY A 313 -12.45 -14.61 -9.57
N LEU A 314 -11.83 -13.74 -8.78
CA LEU A 314 -12.10 -13.62 -7.33
C LEU A 314 -13.54 -13.17 -7.07
N SER A 315 -14.13 -12.32 -7.91
CA SER A 315 -15.55 -11.95 -7.78
C SER A 315 -16.48 -13.14 -7.88
N ILE A 316 -16.10 -14.18 -8.64
CA ILE A 316 -16.84 -15.44 -8.75
C ILE A 316 -16.55 -16.34 -7.55
N VAL A 317 -15.28 -16.51 -7.19
CA VAL A 317 -14.83 -17.37 -6.07
C VAL A 317 -15.44 -16.91 -4.75
N THR A 318 -15.42 -15.62 -4.46
CA THR A 318 -15.83 -15.07 -3.16
C THR A 318 -17.35 -14.92 -2.99
N ARG A 319 -18.15 -15.37 -3.97
CA ARG A 319 -19.60 -15.59 -3.82
C ARG A 319 -19.92 -16.81 -2.97
N TYR A 320 -18.95 -17.65 -2.69
CA TYR A 320 -19.12 -18.89 -1.95
C TYR A 320 -18.42 -18.83 -0.60
N LYS A 321 -19.14 -19.28 0.44
CA LYS A 321 -18.56 -19.40 1.80
C LYS A 321 -17.50 -20.48 1.89
N LYS A 322 -17.69 -21.58 1.16
CA LYS A 322 -16.76 -22.73 1.10
C LYS A 322 -16.83 -23.35 -0.28
N ILE A 323 -15.68 -23.74 -0.78
CA ILE A 323 -15.53 -24.52 -1.99
C ILE A 323 -14.91 -25.85 -1.59
N LEU A 324 -15.60 -26.96 -1.91
CA LEU A 324 -15.17 -28.28 -1.47
C LEU A 324 -14.43 -29.00 -2.60
N ASN A 325 -13.28 -29.56 -2.28
CA ASN A 325 -12.53 -30.49 -3.12
C ASN A 325 -13.25 -31.84 -3.22
N ALA A 326 -12.78 -32.74 -4.09
CA ALA A 326 -13.37 -34.07 -4.28
C ALA A 326 -13.26 -34.97 -3.04
N ASP A 327 -12.26 -34.72 -2.19
CA ASP A 327 -12.03 -35.41 -0.91
C ASP A 327 -12.81 -34.81 0.26
N GLY A 328 -13.63 -33.76 0.02
CA GLY A 328 -14.39 -33.07 1.02
C GLY A 328 -13.61 -32.00 1.80
N SER A 329 -12.32 -31.82 1.56
CA SER A 329 -11.55 -30.72 2.14
C SER A 329 -12.00 -29.36 1.57
N VAL A 330 -11.77 -28.30 2.35
CA VAL A 330 -12.06 -26.93 1.90
C VAL A 330 -10.89 -26.44 1.04
N MET A 331 -11.18 -25.96 -0.16
CA MET A 331 -10.23 -25.33 -1.05
C MET A 331 -9.74 -24.02 -0.45
N ASN A 332 -8.44 -23.79 -0.44
CA ASN A 332 -7.83 -22.53 -0.05
C ASN A 332 -7.87 -21.50 -1.18
N ILE A 333 -7.52 -20.25 -0.87
CA ILE A 333 -7.52 -19.17 -1.87
C ILE A 333 -6.46 -19.41 -2.97
N GLN A 334 -5.32 -20.01 -2.62
CA GLN A 334 -4.22 -20.27 -3.55
C GLN A 334 -4.65 -21.21 -4.67
N ASP A 335 -5.34 -22.32 -4.33
CA ASP A 335 -5.90 -23.23 -5.33
C ASP A 335 -6.93 -22.53 -6.23
N SER A 336 -7.68 -21.60 -5.66
CA SER A 336 -8.64 -20.78 -6.42
C SER A 336 -7.95 -19.84 -7.40
N LEU A 337 -6.83 -19.21 -6.99
CA LEU A 337 -6.02 -18.33 -7.85
C LEU A 337 -5.43 -19.10 -9.04
N ILE A 338 -4.99 -20.35 -8.82
CA ILE A 338 -4.52 -21.22 -9.91
C ILE A 338 -5.64 -21.49 -10.93
N LEU A 339 -6.84 -21.84 -10.45
CA LEU A 339 -7.98 -22.08 -11.34
C LEU A 339 -8.35 -20.84 -12.14
N ILE A 340 -8.35 -19.67 -11.53
CA ILE A 340 -8.59 -18.41 -12.21
C ILE A 340 -7.55 -18.17 -13.31
N ALA A 341 -6.26 -18.33 -12.98
CA ALA A 341 -5.18 -18.14 -13.94
C ALA A 341 -5.32 -19.12 -15.13
N GLN A 342 -5.61 -20.41 -14.87
CA GLN A 342 -5.80 -21.42 -15.90
C GLN A 342 -6.98 -21.11 -16.84
N GLU A 343 -8.10 -20.65 -16.29
CA GLU A 343 -9.27 -20.30 -17.11
C GLU A 343 -9.04 -18.99 -17.88
N SER A 344 -8.32 -18.03 -17.30
CA SER A 344 -7.93 -16.79 -17.99
C SER A 344 -6.98 -17.04 -19.15
N GLU A 345 -5.98 -17.93 -18.99
CA GLU A 345 -5.05 -18.30 -20.05
C GLU A 345 -5.77 -18.97 -21.25
N LYS A 346 -6.73 -19.84 -20.99
CA LYS A 346 -7.54 -20.44 -22.06
C LYS A 346 -8.23 -19.38 -22.91
N TYR A 347 -8.80 -18.36 -22.24
CA TYR A 347 -9.47 -17.26 -22.92
C TYR A 347 -8.48 -16.43 -23.75
N PHE A 348 -7.36 -16.01 -23.18
CA PHE A 348 -6.36 -15.20 -23.89
C PHE A 348 -5.76 -15.94 -25.07
N ALA A 349 -5.42 -17.23 -24.93
CA ALA A 349 -4.88 -18.04 -26.01
C ALA A 349 -5.88 -18.22 -27.19
N SER A 350 -7.18 -18.36 -26.89
CA SER A 350 -8.20 -18.44 -27.94
C SER A 350 -8.37 -17.13 -28.73
N HIS A 351 -8.29 -15.98 -28.04
CA HIS A 351 -8.42 -14.66 -28.66
C HIS A 351 -7.20 -14.27 -29.49
N GLU A 352 -5.99 -14.63 -29.04
CA GLU A 352 -4.77 -14.42 -29.82
C GLU A 352 -4.80 -15.25 -31.15
N ALA A 353 -5.33 -16.47 -31.12
CA ALA A 353 -5.48 -17.29 -32.30
C ALA A 353 -6.46 -16.68 -33.31
N GLU A 354 -7.64 -16.22 -32.86
CA GLU A 354 -8.65 -15.57 -33.70
C GLU A 354 -8.16 -14.23 -34.29
N THR A 355 -7.34 -13.48 -33.57
CA THR A 355 -6.77 -12.21 -34.05
C THR A 355 -5.72 -12.44 -35.12
N ASN A 356 -4.91 -13.50 -35.01
CA ASN A 356 -3.88 -13.85 -35.96
C ASN A 356 -4.50 -14.42 -37.26
N GLU A 357 -5.55 -15.24 -37.19
CA GLU A 357 -6.27 -15.75 -38.37
C GLU A 357 -6.90 -14.61 -39.19
N ASN A 358 -7.48 -13.59 -38.51
CA ASN A 358 -8.06 -12.42 -39.19
C ASN A 358 -7.01 -11.48 -39.82
N HIS A 359 -5.75 -11.56 -39.43
CA HIS A 359 -4.65 -10.79 -40.03
C HIS A 359 -3.99 -11.53 -41.21
N GLU A 360 -4.15 -12.83 -41.33
CA GLU A 360 -3.65 -13.58 -42.48
C GLU A 360 -4.65 -13.60 -43.69
N GLU A 361 -5.92 -13.22 -43.47
CA GLU A 361 -6.94 -13.14 -44.53
C GLU A 361 -7.05 -11.74 -45.16
N VAL A 362 -6.25 -10.75 -44.80
CA VAL A 362 -6.21 -9.40 -45.38
C VAL A 362 -4.89 -9.18 -46.10
#